data_60788ae61b59b6fd021c35c593f9abe9
#
_entry.id   60788ae61b59b6fd021c35c593f9abe9
#
_cell.length_a   1.000
_cell.length_b   1.000
_cell.length_c   1.000
_cell.angle_alpha   90.00
_cell.angle_beta   90.00
_cell.angle_gamma   90.00
#
_symmetry.space_group_name_H-M   'P 1'
#
loop_
_entity.id
_entity.type
_entity.pdbx_description
1 polymer ?
#
loop_
_entity_poly.entity_id
_entity_poly.type
_entity_poly.pdbx_seq_one_letter_code
_entity_poly.pdbx_strand_id
1 'polypeptide(L)'
;NIIVLGDHGQTDIRDAFLMNVYFRRLGLLTVDADGKIASFDAVCHSTGLAALIEVRDPDDAALMARVREVLEALRHDPDVQLSMVLDAAEAQARYGLSGPFDFVVESSLPIAFGEYPAGDTLWRSCQPGDKKTGVATHGGSPAREEVTTFFAAGPDVRPGTVHGSRSMVDEAPTMAAMLGLTMPDVDGAPIFEILR
;
A
#
# COMPACT_ATOMS: atom_id res chain seq x y z
N ASN A 1 -19.57 -23.46 -11.49
CA ASN A 1 -18.69 -22.37 -11.91
C ASN A 1 -17.33 -22.48 -11.24
N ILE A 2 -16.28 -22.07 -11.93
CA ILE A 2 -14.92 -21.96 -11.41
C ILE A 2 -14.48 -20.51 -11.61
N ILE A 3 -13.93 -19.89 -10.57
CA ILE A 3 -13.34 -18.56 -10.61
C ILE A 3 -11.90 -18.66 -10.12
N VAL A 4 -10.98 -18.07 -10.84
CA VAL A 4 -9.57 -17.92 -10.46
C VAL A 4 -9.26 -16.44 -10.49
N LEU A 5 -8.86 -15.91 -9.36
CA LEU A 5 -8.53 -14.49 -9.20
C LEU A 5 -7.26 -14.32 -8.37
N GLY A 6 -6.62 -13.19 -8.50
CA GLY A 6 -5.55 -12.75 -7.61
C GLY A 6 -6.06 -11.61 -6.71
N ASP A 7 -5.50 -11.53 -5.53
CA ASP A 7 -5.80 -10.48 -4.54
C ASP A 7 -5.07 -9.17 -4.84
N HIS A 8 -3.92 -9.23 -5.51
CA HIS A 8 -3.10 -8.09 -5.94
C HIS A 8 -2.09 -8.50 -7.02
N GLY A 9 -1.48 -7.52 -7.66
CA GLY A 9 -0.32 -7.68 -8.52
C GLY A 9 0.99 -7.72 -7.74
N GLN A 10 2.11 -7.68 -8.46
CA GLN A 10 3.47 -7.58 -7.93
C GLN A 10 4.25 -6.59 -8.78
N THR A 11 5.01 -5.72 -8.14
CA THR A 11 5.87 -4.73 -8.79
C THR A 11 7.33 -5.02 -8.44
N ASP A 12 8.19 -5.04 -9.45
CA ASP A 12 9.64 -5.22 -9.26
C ASP A 12 10.23 -4.09 -8.42
N ILE A 13 11.09 -4.45 -7.49
CA ILE A 13 11.83 -3.51 -6.64
C ILE A 13 13.31 -3.84 -6.64
N ARG A 14 14.16 -2.81 -6.43
CA ARG A 14 15.62 -2.96 -6.33
C ARG A 14 16.11 -2.86 -4.89
N ASP A 15 15.56 -1.90 -4.16
CA ASP A 15 16.02 -1.53 -2.82
C ASP A 15 14.84 -1.21 -1.91
N ALA A 16 15.07 -1.29 -0.61
CA ALA A 16 14.12 -0.83 0.40
C ALA A 16 14.70 0.39 1.15
N PHE A 17 13.95 1.48 1.18
CA PHE A 17 14.26 2.66 1.96
C PHE A 17 13.78 2.48 3.39
N LEU A 18 14.71 2.52 4.36
CA LEU A 18 14.43 2.28 5.77
C LEU A 18 13.93 3.55 6.46
N MET A 19 12.64 3.84 6.32
CA MET A 19 12.01 5.08 6.76
C MET A 19 12.20 5.32 8.27
N ASN A 20 12.12 4.26 9.12
CA ASN A 20 12.31 4.42 10.56
C ASN A 20 13.76 4.75 10.94
N VAL A 21 14.76 4.33 10.16
CA VAL A 21 16.14 4.80 10.32
C VAL A 21 16.26 6.28 9.95
N TYR A 22 15.57 6.71 8.90
CA TYR A 22 15.52 8.12 8.50
C TYR A 22 14.86 8.98 9.59
N PHE A 23 13.71 8.58 10.12
CA PHE A 23 13.05 9.27 11.25
C PHE A 23 13.94 9.33 12.48
N ARG A 24 14.66 8.24 12.79
CA ARG A 24 15.61 8.23 13.92
C ARG A 24 16.73 9.26 13.72
N ARG A 25 17.30 9.37 12.52
CA ARG A 25 18.34 10.37 12.22
C ARG A 25 17.85 11.81 12.39
N LEU A 26 16.58 12.05 12.18
CA LEU A 26 15.94 13.34 12.36
C LEU A 26 15.41 13.59 13.79
N GLY A 27 15.63 12.64 14.70
CA GLY A 27 15.17 12.72 16.08
C GLY A 27 13.66 12.60 16.25
N LEU A 28 12.97 11.97 15.28
CA LEU A 28 11.53 11.67 15.33
C LEU A 28 11.26 10.27 15.91
N LEU A 29 12.30 9.47 16.16
CA LEU A 29 12.19 8.13 16.69
C LEU A 29 13.46 7.79 17.48
N THR A 30 13.32 7.02 18.56
CA THR A 30 14.43 6.46 19.33
C THR A 30 14.33 4.95 19.42
N VAL A 31 15.47 4.29 19.57
CA VAL A 31 15.53 2.83 19.77
C VAL A 31 16.20 2.51 21.11
N ASP A 32 15.84 1.37 21.68
CA ASP A 32 16.48 0.80 22.87
C ASP A 32 17.77 0.03 22.52
N ALA A 33 18.39 -0.58 23.52
CA ALA A 33 19.62 -1.36 23.37
C ALA A 33 19.45 -2.61 22.48
N ASP A 34 18.23 -3.12 22.35
CA ASP A 34 17.88 -4.25 21.51
C ASP A 34 17.53 -3.83 20.06
N GLY A 35 17.57 -2.52 19.77
CA GLY A 35 17.22 -1.97 18.46
C GLY A 35 15.72 -1.90 18.19
N LYS A 36 14.88 -2.04 19.22
CA LYS A 36 13.42 -1.85 19.11
C LYS A 36 13.05 -0.40 19.35
N ILE A 37 11.93 0.02 18.81
CA ILE A 37 11.40 1.37 19.03
C ILE A 37 11.12 1.57 20.51
N ALA A 38 11.79 2.55 21.11
CA ALA A 38 11.61 2.94 22.51
C ALA A 38 10.60 4.10 22.64
N SER A 39 10.64 5.06 21.72
CA SER A 39 9.67 6.14 21.60
C SER A 39 9.67 6.70 20.18
N PHE A 40 8.60 7.36 19.79
CA PHE A 40 8.52 8.03 18.50
C PHE A 40 7.64 9.28 18.58
N ASP A 41 7.94 10.23 17.75
CA ASP A 41 7.08 11.32 17.29
C ASP A 41 6.41 10.96 15.96
N ALA A 42 7.14 10.22 15.10
CA ALA A 42 6.60 9.60 13.90
C ALA A 42 7.20 8.20 13.70
N VAL A 43 6.38 7.25 13.24
CA VAL A 43 6.79 5.89 12.93
C VAL A 43 6.20 5.45 11.59
N CYS A 44 6.96 4.66 10.86
CA CYS A 44 6.57 4.08 9.57
C CYS A 44 6.12 2.64 9.74
N HIS A 45 4.98 2.32 9.16
CA HIS A 45 4.46 0.98 8.94
C HIS A 45 4.45 0.70 7.44
N SER A 46 5.28 -0.23 7.00
CA SER A 46 5.42 -0.55 5.58
C SER A 46 4.24 -1.38 5.07
N THR A 47 3.71 -1.01 3.92
CA THR A 47 2.82 -1.86 3.11
C THR A 47 3.55 -2.47 1.91
N GLY A 48 4.84 -2.21 1.77
CA GLY A 48 5.66 -2.60 0.63
C GLY A 48 6.00 -1.42 -0.27
N LEU A 49 5.21 -1.15 -1.29
CA LEU A 49 5.41 -0.01 -2.21
C LEU A 49 4.97 1.33 -1.62
N ALA A 50 4.07 1.31 -0.65
CA ALA A 50 3.70 2.49 0.12
C ALA A 50 4.10 2.33 1.59
N ALA A 51 3.97 3.40 2.37
CA ALA A 51 4.15 3.40 3.81
C ALA A 51 3.08 4.25 4.48
N LEU A 52 2.56 3.74 5.58
CA LEU A 52 1.67 4.44 6.48
C LEU A 52 2.50 5.07 7.59
N ILE A 53 2.30 6.33 7.87
CA ILE A 53 3.03 7.06 8.91
C ILE A 53 2.06 7.39 10.03
N GLU A 54 2.37 6.90 11.20
CA GLU A 54 1.68 7.23 12.44
C GLU A 54 2.43 8.35 13.16
N VAL A 55 1.74 9.37 13.62
CA VAL A 55 2.24 10.47 14.42
C VAL A 55 1.73 10.29 15.85
N ARG A 56 2.62 10.39 16.83
CA ARG A 56 2.31 10.15 18.24
C ARG A 56 1.12 10.97 18.76
N ASP A 57 1.00 12.20 18.31
CA ASP A 57 -0.05 13.13 18.71
C ASP A 57 -0.56 13.90 17.49
N PRO A 58 -1.60 13.41 16.83
CA PRO A 58 -2.16 14.05 15.64
C PRO A 58 -2.89 15.37 15.95
N ASP A 59 -3.19 15.66 17.21
CA ASP A 59 -3.77 16.93 17.64
C ASP A 59 -2.69 18.01 17.84
N ASP A 60 -1.41 17.64 17.90
CA ASP A 60 -0.28 18.58 17.88
C ASP A 60 0.00 19.07 16.46
N ALA A 61 -0.56 20.21 16.12
CA ALA A 61 -0.40 20.83 14.79
C ALA A 61 1.06 21.14 14.41
N ALA A 62 1.92 21.43 15.39
CA ALA A 62 3.33 21.71 15.12
C ALA A 62 4.08 20.40 14.80
N LEU A 63 3.78 19.33 15.49
CA LEU A 63 4.33 18.01 15.21
C LEU A 63 3.86 17.51 13.83
N MET A 64 2.57 17.61 13.54
CA MET A 64 2.00 17.24 12.24
C MET A 64 2.66 18.03 11.09
N ALA A 65 2.84 19.33 11.26
CA ALA A 65 3.51 20.17 10.26
C ALA A 65 4.98 19.75 10.06
N ARG A 66 5.71 19.47 11.15
CA ARG A 66 7.10 18.98 11.10
C ARG A 66 7.21 17.66 10.35
N VAL A 67 6.33 16.69 10.64
CA VAL A 67 6.34 15.40 9.96
C VAL A 67 6.02 15.58 8.47
N ARG A 68 5.01 16.40 8.13
CA ARG A 68 4.70 16.72 6.73
C ARG A 68 5.89 17.34 6.01
N GLU A 69 6.59 18.28 6.60
CA GLU A 69 7.78 18.91 6.00
C GLU A 69 8.87 17.89 5.71
N VAL A 70 9.12 16.96 6.63
CA VAL A 70 10.09 15.87 6.47
C VAL A 70 9.71 14.96 5.31
N LEU A 71 8.42 14.62 5.18
CA LEU A 71 7.93 13.78 4.07
C LEU A 71 7.98 14.54 2.73
N GLU A 72 7.61 15.83 2.71
CA GLU A 72 7.67 16.65 1.49
C GLU A 72 9.12 16.84 1.00
N ALA A 73 10.11 16.92 1.92
CA ALA A 73 11.51 16.96 1.54
C ALA A 73 11.93 15.72 0.72
N LEU A 74 11.38 14.55 1.01
CA LEU A 74 11.65 13.32 0.27
C LEU A 74 11.06 13.30 -1.16
N ARG A 75 10.15 14.22 -1.51
CA ARG A 75 9.70 14.39 -2.91
C ARG A 75 10.86 14.84 -3.81
N HIS A 76 11.78 15.61 -3.26
CA HIS A 76 12.91 16.20 -3.98
C HIS A 76 14.20 15.40 -3.81
N ASP A 77 14.20 14.39 -2.97
CA ASP A 77 15.32 13.47 -2.82
C ASP A 77 15.43 12.57 -4.07
N PRO A 78 16.56 12.58 -4.81
CA PRO A 78 16.70 11.87 -6.07
C PRO A 78 16.62 10.35 -5.93
N ASP A 79 16.89 9.82 -4.74
CA ASP A 79 16.92 8.39 -4.48
C ASP A 79 15.59 7.86 -3.93
N VAL A 80 14.71 8.75 -3.41
CA VAL A 80 13.40 8.38 -2.82
C VAL A 80 12.23 8.84 -3.69
N GLN A 81 12.21 10.08 -4.15
CA GLN A 81 11.21 10.68 -5.05
C GLN A 81 9.76 10.31 -4.68
N LEU A 82 9.28 10.76 -3.53
CA LEU A 82 7.89 10.53 -3.17
C LEU A 82 6.96 11.18 -4.20
N SER A 83 6.21 10.35 -4.93
CA SER A 83 5.16 10.79 -5.87
C SER A 83 3.88 11.17 -5.13
N MET A 84 3.66 10.57 -3.95
CA MET A 84 2.48 10.77 -3.14
C MET A 84 2.87 11.03 -1.68
N VAL A 85 2.29 12.07 -1.10
CA VAL A 85 2.23 12.34 0.34
C VAL A 85 0.82 12.86 0.58
N LEU A 86 -0.02 12.07 1.23
CA LEU A 86 -1.40 12.42 1.57
C LEU A 86 -1.58 12.32 3.08
N ASP A 87 -2.36 13.21 3.66
CA ASP A 87 -2.85 13.00 5.01
C ASP A 87 -4.04 12.02 5.03
N ALA A 88 -4.48 11.63 6.23
CA ALA A 88 -5.55 10.66 6.39
C ALA A 88 -6.86 11.10 5.71
N ALA A 89 -7.20 12.40 5.75
CA ALA A 89 -8.41 12.91 5.11
C ALA A 89 -8.29 12.89 3.58
N GLU A 90 -7.14 13.26 3.04
CA GLU A 90 -6.83 13.19 1.61
C GLU A 90 -6.84 11.74 1.11
N ALA A 91 -6.26 10.79 1.89
CA ALA A 91 -6.24 9.37 1.59
C ALA A 91 -7.66 8.77 1.57
N GLN A 92 -8.48 9.11 2.55
CA GLN A 92 -9.88 8.71 2.60
C GLN A 92 -10.67 9.27 1.41
N ALA A 93 -10.50 10.55 1.10
CA ALA A 93 -11.25 11.19 0.00
C ALA A 93 -10.85 10.63 -1.37
N ARG A 94 -9.57 10.29 -1.58
CA ARG A 94 -9.03 9.88 -2.88
C ARG A 94 -9.16 8.38 -3.13
N TYR A 95 -8.96 7.57 -2.09
CA TYR A 95 -8.84 6.11 -2.22
C TYR A 95 -9.79 5.32 -1.32
N GLY A 96 -10.60 5.99 -0.48
CA GLY A 96 -11.37 5.29 0.56
C GLY A 96 -10.49 4.68 1.65
N LEU A 97 -9.20 5.05 1.69
CA LEU A 97 -8.23 4.48 2.62
C LEU A 97 -8.36 5.14 3.99
N SER A 98 -8.67 4.33 5.00
CA SER A 98 -8.76 4.76 6.39
C SER A 98 -8.08 3.75 7.31
N GLY A 99 -7.63 4.20 8.46
CA GLY A 99 -6.95 3.35 9.45
C GLY A 99 -6.18 4.18 10.48
N PRO A 100 -5.39 3.53 11.33
CA PRO A 100 -4.59 4.19 12.33
C PRO A 100 -3.29 4.74 11.74
N PHE A 101 -3.40 5.73 10.88
CA PHE A 101 -2.27 6.47 10.30
C PHE A 101 -2.65 7.93 10.06
N ASP A 102 -1.66 8.81 9.99
CA ASP A 102 -1.82 10.25 9.76
C ASP A 102 -1.37 10.67 8.37
N PHE A 103 -0.40 9.94 7.80
CA PHE A 103 0.02 10.13 6.41
C PHE A 103 0.20 8.79 5.70
N VAL A 104 0.01 8.80 4.38
CA VAL A 104 0.42 7.73 3.47
C VAL A 104 1.35 8.30 2.41
N VAL A 105 2.43 7.58 2.14
CA VAL A 105 3.43 7.98 1.15
C VAL A 105 3.72 6.86 0.16
N GLU A 106 4.08 7.24 -1.07
CA GLU A 106 4.48 6.31 -2.13
C GLU A 106 5.59 6.94 -2.97
N SER A 107 6.54 6.14 -3.43
CA SER A 107 7.63 6.59 -4.32
C SER A 107 7.27 6.35 -5.78
N SER A 108 7.79 7.17 -6.70
CA SER A 108 7.75 6.91 -8.15
C SER A 108 8.82 5.92 -8.60
N LEU A 109 9.81 5.64 -7.75
CA LEU A 109 10.92 4.75 -8.05
C LEU A 109 10.56 3.28 -7.72
N PRO A 110 11.27 2.30 -8.30
CA PRO A 110 11.10 0.88 -7.99
C PRO A 110 11.75 0.53 -6.66
N ILE A 111 11.28 1.13 -5.58
CA ILE A 111 11.72 0.89 -4.22
C ILE A 111 10.55 0.45 -3.34
N ALA A 112 10.87 -0.32 -2.31
CA ALA A 112 9.97 -0.59 -1.19
C ALA A 112 10.30 0.31 0.00
N PHE A 113 9.38 0.39 0.95
CA PHE A 113 9.65 0.96 2.26
C PHE A 113 9.96 -0.15 3.28
N GLY A 114 10.94 0.09 4.13
CA GLY A 114 11.27 -0.80 5.23
C GLY A 114 11.02 -0.12 6.57
N GLU A 115 10.53 -0.90 7.52
CA GLU A 115 10.14 -0.41 8.86
C GLU A 115 11.17 -0.68 9.96
N TYR A 116 12.31 -1.33 9.64
CA TYR A 116 13.36 -1.60 10.62
C TYR A 116 13.98 -0.30 11.14
N PRO A 117 13.99 -0.06 12.46
CA PRO A 117 14.50 1.16 13.03
C PRO A 117 15.99 1.09 13.38
N ALA A 118 16.56 -0.13 13.47
CA ALA A 118 17.95 -0.37 13.90
C ALA A 118 18.95 -0.29 12.74
N GLY A 119 20.24 -0.17 13.08
CA GLY A 119 21.32 -0.02 12.09
C GLY A 119 21.48 1.43 11.63
N ASP A 120 22.52 1.67 10.80
CA ASP A 120 22.88 3.04 10.37
C ASP A 120 22.69 3.28 8.87
N THR A 121 22.29 2.26 8.12
CA THR A 121 22.01 2.43 6.69
C THR A 121 20.58 2.88 6.45
N LEU A 122 20.38 3.75 5.48
CA LEU A 122 19.05 4.12 4.98
C LEU A 122 18.51 3.15 3.93
N TRP A 123 19.38 2.32 3.38
CA TRP A 123 19.04 1.46 2.26
C TRP A 123 19.36 0.01 2.55
N ARG A 124 18.50 -0.86 2.09
CA ARG A 124 18.72 -2.31 2.04
C ARG A 124 18.48 -2.79 0.63
N SER A 125 19.50 -3.40 0.00
CA SER A 125 19.34 -4.02 -1.30
C SER A 125 18.44 -5.24 -1.21
N CYS A 126 17.48 -5.32 -2.11
CA CYS A 126 16.56 -6.44 -2.22
C CYS A 126 17.20 -7.57 -3.02
N GLN A 127 17.17 -8.79 -2.49
CA GLN A 127 17.81 -9.95 -3.09
C GLN A 127 16.82 -11.09 -3.33
N PRO A 128 17.00 -11.90 -4.40
CA PRO A 128 16.20 -13.10 -4.59
C PRO A 128 16.27 -14.01 -3.37
N GLY A 129 15.12 -14.49 -2.91
CA GLY A 129 15.02 -15.35 -1.73
C GLY A 129 14.98 -14.62 -0.38
N ASP A 130 15.05 -13.31 -0.36
CA ASP A 130 14.79 -12.52 0.86
C ASP A 130 13.33 -12.71 1.27
N LYS A 131 13.11 -13.23 2.49
CA LYS A 131 11.76 -13.59 2.97
C LYS A 131 10.84 -12.39 3.22
N LYS A 132 11.40 -11.18 3.35
CA LYS A 132 10.62 -9.98 3.70
C LYS A 132 10.33 -9.05 2.53
N THR A 133 11.29 -8.88 1.64
CA THR A 133 11.16 -7.94 0.53
C THR A 133 11.35 -8.60 -0.84
N GLY A 134 12.16 -9.68 -0.94
CA GLY A 134 12.43 -10.30 -2.24
C GLY A 134 12.92 -9.27 -3.27
N VAL A 135 12.58 -9.48 -4.53
CA VAL A 135 12.85 -8.56 -5.66
C VAL A 135 11.55 -7.99 -6.25
N ALA A 136 10.42 -8.28 -5.64
CA ALA A 136 9.12 -7.73 -6.00
C ALA A 136 8.24 -7.62 -4.76
N THR A 137 7.33 -6.66 -4.75
CA THR A 137 6.36 -6.46 -3.66
C THR A 137 5.09 -5.81 -4.20
N HIS A 138 4.13 -5.57 -3.33
CA HIS A 138 2.83 -4.95 -3.61
C HIS A 138 2.52 -3.87 -2.56
N GLY A 139 1.26 -3.42 -2.46
CA GLY A 139 0.79 -2.51 -1.43
C GLY A 139 0.99 -1.05 -1.79
N GLY A 140 1.05 -0.74 -3.08
CA GLY A 140 0.99 0.62 -3.61
C GLY A 140 -0.43 1.09 -3.90
N SER A 141 -0.54 2.31 -4.43
CA SER A 141 -1.81 2.86 -4.89
C SER A 141 -2.28 2.20 -6.20
N PRO A 142 -3.58 2.27 -6.54
CA PRO A 142 -4.09 1.79 -7.84
C PRO A 142 -3.39 2.43 -9.04
N ALA A 143 -2.77 3.61 -8.88
CA ALA A 143 -2.01 4.28 -9.93
C ALA A 143 -0.69 3.58 -10.28
N ARG A 144 -0.20 2.67 -9.45
CA ARG A 144 0.98 1.85 -9.70
C ARG A 144 0.70 0.65 -10.61
N GLU A 145 -0.52 0.52 -11.09
CA GLU A 145 -0.95 -0.56 -12.01
C GLU A 145 -0.75 -1.96 -11.44
N GLU A 146 -0.97 -2.13 -10.14
CA GLU A 146 -0.95 -3.45 -9.49
C GLU A 146 -2.18 -4.28 -9.91
N VAL A 147 -2.32 -4.46 -11.23
CA VAL A 147 -3.44 -5.18 -11.82
C VAL A 147 -3.31 -6.66 -11.51
N THR A 148 -4.37 -7.23 -11.00
CA THR A 148 -4.50 -8.67 -10.78
C THR A 148 -5.32 -9.31 -11.89
N THR A 149 -5.46 -10.63 -11.83
CA THR A 149 -6.15 -11.43 -12.83
C THR A 149 -7.51 -11.91 -12.31
N PHE A 150 -8.48 -12.00 -13.23
CA PHE A 150 -9.77 -12.60 -12.98
C PHE A 150 -10.14 -13.50 -14.16
N PHE A 151 -10.36 -14.78 -13.90
CA PHE A 151 -10.86 -15.78 -14.86
C PHE A 151 -12.08 -16.49 -14.31
N ALA A 152 -13.11 -16.62 -15.12
CA ALA A 152 -14.31 -17.33 -14.77
C ALA A 152 -14.71 -18.32 -15.88
N ALA A 153 -15.20 -19.50 -15.50
CA ALA A 153 -15.75 -20.49 -16.42
C ALA A 153 -16.87 -21.30 -15.75
N GLY A 154 -17.84 -21.68 -16.51
CA GLY A 154 -18.93 -22.53 -16.01
C GLY A 154 -20.26 -22.28 -16.71
N PRO A 155 -21.32 -22.98 -16.25
CA PRO A 155 -22.65 -22.91 -16.88
C PRO A 155 -23.25 -21.50 -16.85
N ASP A 156 -22.96 -20.69 -15.81
CA ASP A 156 -23.51 -19.36 -15.66
C ASP A 156 -22.60 -18.26 -16.24
N VAL A 157 -21.46 -18.64 -16.82
CA VAL A 157 -20.50 -17.71 -17.42
C VAL A 157 -20.63 -17.69 -18.93
N ARG A 158 -20.63 -16.50 -19.54
CA ARG A 158 -20.60 -16.33 -21.00
C ARG A 158 -19.22 -16.69 -21.53
N PRO A 159 -19.10 -17.69 -22.39
CA PRO A 159 -17.79 -18.08 -22.93
C PRO A 159 -17.25 -17.02 -23.91
N GLY A 160 -15.92 -16.86 -23.91
CA GLY A 160 -15.21 -15.98 -24.84
C GLY A 160 -15.36 -14.48 -24.56
N THR A 161 -15.85 -14.12 -23.39
CA THR A 161 -15.95 -12.73 -22.97
C THR A 161 -14.58 -12.23 -22.46
N VAL A 162 -14.17 -11.07 -22.90
CA VAL A 162 -12.98 -10.36 -22.42
C VAL A 162 -13.40 -8.97 -21.99
N HIS A 163 -13.11 -8.60 -20.76
CA HIS A 163 -13.43 -7.29 -20.22
C HIS A 163 -12.15 -6.51 -19.91
N GLY A 164 -12.26 -5.18 -19.95
CA GLY A 164 -11.25 -4.28 -19.40
C GLY A 164 -11.15 -4.41 -17.88
N SER A 165 -10.19 -3.69 -17.29
CA SER A 165 -10.02 -3.66 -15.83
C SER A 165 -11.32 -3.30 -15.09
N ARG A 166 -11.57 -4.00 -14.00
CA ARG A 166 -12.69 -3.79 -13.09
C ARG A 166 -12.16 -3.58 -11.69
N SER A 167 -12.98 -3.01 -10.84
CA SER A 167 -12.64 -2.89 -9.43
C SER A 167 -12.75 -4.26 -8.75
N MET A 168 -11.82 -4.58 -7.87
CA MET A 168 -11.83 -5.82 -7.09
C MET A 168 -13.08 -5.93 -6.19
N VAL A 169 -13.67 -4.80 -5.78
CA VAL A 169 -14.92 -4.79 -5.00
C VAL A 169 -16.12 -5.34 -5.78
N ASP A 170 -16.02 -5.48 -7.11
CA ASP A 170 -17.07 -6.08 -7.96
C ASP A 170 -17.04 -7.61 -7.94
N GLU A 171 -15.98 -8.24 -7.46
CA GLU A 171 -15.79 -9.70 -7.51
C GLU A 171 -16.76 -10.44 -6.59
N ALA A 172 -16.86 -10.03 -5.34
CA ALA A 172 -17.75 -10.68 -4.36
C ALA A 172 -19.23 -10.58 -4.76
N PRO A 173 -19.77 -9.41 -5.15
CA PRO A 173 -21.16 -9.33 -5.63
C PRO A 173 -21.37 -10.12 -6.94
N THR A 174 -20.35 -10.26 -7.81
CA THR A 174 -20.43 -11.11 -9.00
C THR A 174 -20.58 -12.59 -8.62
N MET A 175 -19.78 -13.08 -7.65
CA MET A 175 -19.90 -14.44 -7.14
C MET A 175 -21.25 -14.68 -6.46
N ALA A 176 -21.75 -13.71 -5.70
CA ALA A 176 -23.09 -13.78 -5.10
C ALA A 176 -24.19 -13.90 -6.17
N ALA A 177 -24.11 -13.09 -7.23
CA ALA A 177 -25.08 -13.15 -8.34
C ALA A 177 -25.08 -14.53 -9.03
N MET A 178 -23.90 -15.16 -9.23
CA MET A 178 -23.80 -16.53 -9.75
C MET A 178 -24.48 -17.58 -8.86
N LEU A 179 -24.60 -17.31 -7.56
CA LEU A 179 -25.28 -18.17 -6.60
C LEU A 179 -26.76 -17.81 -6.40
N GLY A 180 -27.27 -16.82 -7.15
CA GLY A 180 -28.62 -16.29 -6.96
C GLY A 180 -28.82 -15.53 -5.66
N LEU A 181 -27.74 -15.00 -5.09
CA LEU A 181 -27.72 -14.23 -3.87
C LEU A 181 -27.59 -12.74 -4.16
N THR A 182 -28.11 -11.92 -3.26
CA THR A 182 -27.88 -10.48 -3.21
C THR A 182 -26.93 -10.13 -2.07
N MET A 183 -26.01 -9.20 -2.32
CA MET A 183 -25.18 -8.59 -1.28
C MET A 183 -25.59 -7.13 -1.12
N PRO A 184 -26.38 -6.79 -0.09
CA PRO A 184 -26.69 -5.40 0.22
C PRO A 184 -25.49 -4.68 0.84
N ASP A 185 -25.47 -3.36 0.74
CA ASP A 185 -24.50 -2.48 1.41
C ASP A 185 -23.02 -2.79 1.07
N VAL A 186 -22.76 -3.07 -0.21
CA VAL A 186 -21.40 -3.27 -0.74
C VAL A 186 -21.01 -2.13 -1.70
N ASP A 187 -19.71 -1.81 -1.76
CA ASP A 187 -19.17 -0.74 -2.61
C ASP A 187 -19.12 -1.11 -4.09
N GLY A 188 -19.14 -2.41 -4.42
CA GLY A 188 -19.08 -2.93 -5.78
C GLY A 188 -20.43 -3.34 -6.35
N ALA A 189 -20.44 -3.68 -7.64
CA ALA A 189 -21.61 -4.19 -8.35
C ALA A 189 -21.26 -5.47 -9.13
N PRO A 190 -22.23 -6.41 -9.31
CA PRO A 190 -22.01 -7.60 -10.12
C PRO A 190 -21.61 -7.26 -11.55
N ILE A 191 -20.62 -7.95 -12.08
CA ILE A 191 -20.17 -7.85 -13.49
C ILE A 191 -21.16 -8.69 -14.34
N PHE A 192 -22.35 -8.18 -14.57
CA PHE A 192 -23.42 -8.89 -15.29
C PHE A 192 -23.04 -9.23 -16.74
N GLU A 193 -22.10 -8.50 -17.34
CA GLU A 193 -21.67 -8.73 -18.72
C GLU A 193 -21.02 -10.09 -18.93
N ILE A 194 -20.43 -10.69 -17.87
CA ILE A 194 -19.85 -12.03 -17.94
C ILE A 194 -20.86 -13.14 -17.58
N LEU A 195 -22.02 -12.79 -17.04
CA LEU A 195 -23.04 -13.75 -16.63
C LEU A 195 -24.02 -14.06 -17.79
N ARG A 196 -24.57 -15.27 -17.76
CA ARG A 196 -25.63 -15.71 -18.72
C ARG A 196 -27.00 -15.30 -18.28
#